data_f134697a428b30b68238062336f4e438
#
_entry.id   f134697a428b30b68238062336f4e438
#
_cell.length_a   1.000
_cell.length_b   1.000
_cell.length_c   1.000
_cell.angle_alpha   90.00
_cell.angle_beta   90.00
_cell.angle_gamma   90.00
#
_symmetry.space_group_name_H-M   'P 1'
#
loop_
_entity.id
_entity.type
_entity.pdbx_description
1 polymer ?
#
loop_
_entity_poly.entity_id
_entity_poly.type
_entity_poly.pdbx_seq_one_letter_code
_entity_poly.pdbx_strand_id
1 'polypeptide(L)'
;MFLSRLIEPNRATSRGELRALCALWLGALLVYWAGRASSVLPTPCEVARALRSLLLEQGLLAHLSSSLYTSLLALAWASGLSALLCYAAVLPALRPLSLLVGNLRFWGFAGVSVAFTLWFHGGRELKVALLTFGMSGFFVTGLHDELSSIPNERYDYARALGMPEWRVVWEVVVLGTFDKLLDLMRQNAAMGWMLLTMVEALVRSEGGIGVLLANQGKHLDLASIAALQGVIFGVGLLQDLALAGLKRLLCPWAFLRVEDESHGLHV
;
A
#
# COMPACT_ATOMS: atom_id res chain seq x y z
N MET A 1 12.65 -37.35 6.42
CA MET A 1 11.54 -37.36 5.42
C MET A 1 10.73 -36.05 5.35
N PHE A 2 10.50 -35.31 6.46
CA PHE A 2 9.80 -34.00 6.44
C PHE A 2 10.74 -32.88 5.95
N LEU A 3 11.98 -32.83 6.40
CA LEU A 3 12.97 -31.82 6.01
C LEU A 3 13.41 -31.91 4.56
N SER A 4 13.49 -33.10 3.97
CA SER A 4 13.85 -33.26 2.55
C SER A 4 12.76 -32.69 1.62
N ARG A 5 11.50 -32.72 2.06
CA ARG A 5 10.36 -32.18 1.30
C ARG A 5 10.32 -30.64 1.26
N LEU A 6 10.94 -29.96 2.26
CA LEU A 6 10.96 -28.49 2.36
C LEU A 6 12.05 -27.86 1.48
N ILE A 7 13.00 -28.64 0.97
CA ILE A 7 14.15 -28.17 0.18
C ILE A 7 13.90 -28.40 -1.32
N GLU A 8 12.84 -29.13 -1.69
CA GLU A 8 12.50 -29.35 -3.11
C GLU A 8 11.93 -28.07 -3.73
N PRO A 9 12.57 -27.50 -4.78
CA PRO A 9 12.07 -26.31 -5.45
C PRO A 9 10.73 -26.59 -6.18
N ASN A 10 9.89 -25.58 -6.33
CA ASN A 10 8.60 -25.60 -7.04
C ASN A 10 7.52 -26.55 -6.49
N ARG A 11 7.64 -27.02 -5.27
CA ARG A 11 6.62 -27.85 -4.67
C ARG A 11 5.51 -27.00 -4.04
N ALA A 12 4.26 -27.34 -4.34
CA ALA A 12 3.10 -26.73 -3.70
C ALA A 12 3.04 -27.11 -2.22
N THR A 13 3.21 -26.14 -1.32
CA THR A 13 3.06 -26.33 0.13
C THR A 13 1.59 -26.23 0.51
N SER A 14 1.13 -27.12 1.40
CA SER A 14 -0.22 -27.02 1.93
C SER A 14 -0.37 -25.77 2.82
N ARG A 15 -1.60 -25.24 2.92
CA ARG A 15 -1.88 -24.08 3.78
C ARG A 15 -1.50 -24.32 5.25
N GLY A 16 -1.56 -25.58 5.71
CA GLY A 16 -1.15 -25.97 7.06
C GLY A 16 0.38 -25.93 7.24
N GLU A 17 1.12 -26.47 6.28
CA GLU A 17 2.59 -26.44 6.27
C GLU A 17 3.13 -24.99 6.22
N LEU A 18 2.51 -24.15 5.39
CA LEU A 18 2.88 -22.74 5.30
C LEU A 18 2.69 -22.02 6.65
N ARG A 19 1.54 -22.23 7.32
CA ARG A 19 1.29 -21.66 8.66
C ARG A 19 2.28 -22.17 9.70
N ALA A 20 2.62 -23.45 9.69
CA ALA A 20 3.59 -24.05 10.59
C ALA A 20 5.00 -23.47 10.36
N LEU A 21 5.41 -23.30 9.11
CA LEU A 21 6.67 -22.65 8.75
C LEU A 21 6.72 -21.19 9.18
N CYS A 22 5.67 -20.41 8.93
CA CYS A 22 5.58 -19.03 9.39
C CYS A 22 5.65 -18.93 10.92
N ALA A 23 4.95 -19.81 11.65
CA ALA A 23 5.01 -19.85 13.11
C ALA A 23 6.41 -20.22 13.62
N LEU A 24 7.08 -21.16 12.97
CA LEU A 24 8.46 -21.57 13.30
C LEU A 24 9.44 -20.41 13.09
N TRP A 25 9.38 -19.73 11.96
CA TRP A 25 10.25 -18.58 11.67
C TRP A 25 9.99 -17.41 12.62
N LEU A 26 8.72 -17.09 12.91
CA LEU A 26 8.35 -16.07 13.88
C LEU A 26 8.83 -16.44 15.29
N GLY A 27 8.65 -17.69 15.69
CA GLY A 27 9.15 -18.20 16.97
C GLY A 27 10.68 -18.12 17.08
N ALA A 28 11.40 -18.54 16.05
CA ALA A 28 12.86 -18.46 16.01
C ALA A 28 13.35 -17.00 16.08
N LEU A 29 12.69 -16.08 15.39
CA LEU A 29 13.01 -14.66 15.41
C LEU A 29 12.75 -14.04 16.78
N LEU A 30 11.62 -14.39 17.44
CA LEU A 30 11.31 -13.94 18.79
C LEU A 30 12.30 -14.47 19.84
N VAL A 31 12.67 -15.76 19.75
CA VAL A 31 13.68 -16.36 20.65
C VAL A 31 15.05 -15.71 20.43
N TYR A 32 15.43 -15.49 19.18
CA TYR A 32 16.66 -14.78 18.85
C TYR A 32 16.68 -13.35 19.40
N TRP A 33 15.57 -12.63 19.23
CA TRP A 33 15.43 -11.27 19.77
C TRP A 33 15.44 -11.24 21.30
N ALA A 34 14.70 -12.14 21.96
CA ALA A 34 14.68 -12.23 23.43
C ALA A 34 16.03 -12.66 24.03
N GLY A 35 16.79 -13.50 23.31
CA GLY A 35 18.11 -13.99 23.75
C GLY A 35 19.24 -12.98 23.56
N ARG A 36 19.07 -11.96 22.71
CA ARG A 36 20.04 -10.88 22.51
C ARG A 36 19.64 -9.62 23.26
N ALA A 37 19.58 -9.68 24.59
CA ALA A 37 19.54 -8.50 25.43
C ALA A 37 20.88 -7.74 25.34
N SER A 38 21.06 -6.93 24.29
CA SER A 38 22.18 -5.99 24.17
C SER A 38 21.75 -4.64 24.75
N SER A 39 22.70 -3.86 25.25
CA SER A 39 22.41 -2.51 25.78
C SER A 39 21.77 -1.54 24.77
N VAL A 40 21.69 -1.92 23.51
CA VAL A 40 21.19 -1.08 22.40
C VAL A 40 19.80 -1.52 21.92
N LEU A 41 19.49 -2.83 21.90
CA LEU A 41 18.21 -3.33 21.41
C LEU A 41 17.24 -3.51 22.57
N PRO A 42 16.02 -2.90 22.50
CA PRO A 42 15.04 -3.04 23.57
C PRO A 42 14.52 -4.48 23.64
N THR A 43 14.31 -4.95 24.87
CA THR A 43 13.69 -6.26 25.11
C THR A 43 12.19 -6.24 24.77
N PRO A 44 11.58 -7.39 24.45
CA PRO A 44 10.13 -7.45 24.21
C PRO A 44 9.28 -6.91 25.35
N CYS A 45 9.75 -7.09 26.61
CA CYS A 45 9.06 -6.55 27.79
C CYS A 45 9.14 -5.02 27.88
N GLU A 46 10.25 -4.41 27.48
CA GLU A 46 10.39 -2.96 27.40
C GLU A 46 9.50 -2.38 26.32
N VAL A 47 9.45 -3.01 25.15
CA VAL A 47 8.52 -2.61 24.06
C VAL A 47 7.07 -2.69 24.49
N ALA A 48 6.68 -3.74 25.22
CA ALA A 48 5.30 -3.87 25.74
C ALA A 48 4.96 -2.78 26.80
N ARG A 49 5.92 -2.45 27.67
CA ARG A 49 5.76 -1.34 28.64
C ARG A 49 5.67 0.02 27.94
N ALA A 50 6.52 0.26 26.96
CA ALA A 50 6.50 1.47 26.15
C ALA A 50 5.17 1.61 25.39
N LEU A 51 4.66 0.52 24.81
CA LEU A 51 3.34 0.52 24.16
C LEU A 51 2.22 0.90 25.12
N ARG A 52 2.25 0.38 26.34
CA ARG A 52 1.28 0.74 27.40
C ARG A 52 1.35 2.22 27.76
N SER A 53 2.54 2.79 27.95
CA SER A 53 2.74 4.20 28.23
C SER A 53 2.25 5.09 27.08
N LEU A 54 2.59 4.72 25.83
CA LEU A 54 2.10 5.42 24.63
C LEU A 54 0.56 5.44 24.54
N LEU A 55 -0.08 4.33 24.89
CA LEU A 55 -1.56 4.22 24.89
C LEU A 55 -2.22 5.07 25.98
N LEU A 56 -1.68 5.03 27.22
CA LEU A 56 -2.32 5.64 28.38
C LEU A 56 -1.94 7.11 28.58
N GLU A 57 -0.69 7.48 28.29
CA GLU A 57 -0.13 8.79 28.64
C GLU A 57 0.05 9.72 27.44
N GLN A 58 0.32 9.16 26.24
CA GLN A 58 0.64 9.95 25.06
C GLN A 58 -0.47 9.99 24.01
N GLY A 59 -1.65 9.43 24.30
CA GLY A 59 -2.81 9.52 23.43
C GLY A 59 -2.61 8.84 22.05
N LEU A 60 -1.90 7.72 22.00
CA LEU A 60 -1.58 6.97 20.77
C LEU A 60 -2.80 6.75 19.88
N LEU A 61 -3.96 6.44 20.45
CA LEU A 61 -5.19 6.18 19.67
C LEU A 61 -5.67 7.42 18.89
N ALA A 62 -5.55 8.61 19.46
CA ALA A 62 -5.91 9.85 18.79
C ALA A 62 -4.96 10.14 17.61
N HIS A 63 -3.66 9.95 17.82
CA HIS A 63 -2.66 10.08 16.77
C HIS A 63 -2.86 9.04 15.66
N LEU A 64 -3.16 7.79 16.03
CA LEU A 64 -3.40 6.70 15.09
C LEU A 64 -4.65 6.93 14.23
N SER A 65 -5.76 7.36 14.84
CA SER A 65 -7.00 7.68 14.12
C SER A 65 -6.81 8.84 13.14
N SER A 66 -6.06 9.87 13.53
CA SER A 66 -5.71 11.00 12.65
C SER A 66 -4.86 10.54 11.46
N SER A 67 -3.83 9.71 11.70
CA SER A 67 -2.98 9.15 10.66
C SER A 67 -3.74 8.24 9.71
N LEU A 68 -4.59 7.34 10.24
CA LEU A 68 -5.40 6.45 9.43
C LEU A 68 -6.37 7.23 8.53
N TYR A 69 -7.06 8.23 9.07
CA TYR A 69 -7.95 9.10 8.30
C TYR A 69 -7.19 9.82 7.17
N THR A 70 -6.02 10.39 7.49
CA THR A 70 -5.17 11.08 6.50
C THR A 70 -4.68 10.13 5.41
N SER A 71 -4.28 8.90 5.78
CA SER A 71 -3.86 7.84 4.85
C SER A 71 -4.98 7.44 3.90
N LEU A 72 -6.18 7.17 4.43
CA LEU A 72 -7.33 6.76 3.62
C LEU A 72 -7.78 7.88 2.68
N LEU A 73 -7.80 9.11 3.16
CA LEU A 73 -8.17 10.26 2.34
C LEU A 73 -7.16 10.50 1.20
N ALA A 74 -5.87 10.44 1.50
CA ALA A 74 -4.82 10.58 0.50
C ALA A 74 -4.84 9.42 -0.52
N LEU A 75 -5.09 8.20 -0.07
CA LEU A 75 -5.21 7.02 -0.94
C LEU A 75 -6.40 7.18 -1.90
N ALA A 76 -7.56 7.67 -1.41
CA ALA A 76 -8.74 7.92 -2.23
C ALA A 76 -8.47 8.98 -3.29
N TRP A 77 -7.84 10.11 -2.91
CA TRP A 77 -7.47 11.16 -3.86
C TRP A 77 -6.43 10.67 -4.87
N ALA A 78 -5.37 9.98 -4.42
CA ALA A 78 -4.33 9.48 -5.30
C ALA A 78 -4.90 8.47 -6.31
N SER A 79 -5.70 7.50 -5.86
CA SER A 79 -6.30 6.50 -6.76
C SER A 79 -7.31 7.14 -7.72
N GLY A 80 -8.18 8.04 -7.24
CA GLY A 80 -9.18 8.72 -8.07
C GLY A 80 -8.55 9.60 -9.15
N LEU A 81 -7.59 10.46 -8.77
CA LEU A 81 -6.90 11.34 -9.72
C LEU A 81 -6.07 10.54 -10.73
N SER A 82 -5.36 9.50 -10.28
CA SER A 82 -4.55 8.66 -11.16
C SER A 82 -5.40 7.85 -12.13
N ALA A 83 -6.52 7.28 -11.66
CA ALA A 83 -7.47 6.57 -12.51
C ALA A 83 -8.07 7.51 -13.56
N LEU A 84 -8.53 8.70 -13.15
CA LEU A 84 -9.05 9.70 -14.06
C LEU A 84 -8.02 10.07 -15.13
N LEU A 85 -6.78 10.32 -14.73
CA LEU A 85 -5.71 10.71 -15.64
C LEU A 85 -5.35 9.59 -16.62
N CYS A 86 -5.21 8.34 -16.12
CA CYS A 86 -4.84 7.20 -16.96
C CYS A 86 -5.97 6.82 -17.93
N TYR A 87 -7.21 6.83 -17.49
CA TYR A 87 -8.35 6.56 -18.36
C TYR A 87 -8.59 7.70 -19.37
N ALA A 88 -8.33 8.94 -18.99
CA ALA A 88 -8.37 10.06 -19.92
C ALA A 88 -7.20 10.04 -20.93
N ALA A 89 -6.08 9.40 -20.60
CA ALA A 89 -4.93 9.24 -21.51
C ALA A 89 -5.17 8.30 -22.70
N VAL A 90 -6.34 7.64 -22.76
CA VAL A 90 -6.87 7.02 -24.00
C VAL A 90 -6.98 8.08 -25.11
N LEU A 91 -7.27 9.33 -24.74
CA LEU A 91 -7.21 10.46 -25.67
C LEU A 91 -5.73 10.81 -25.93
N PRO A 92 -5.28 10.84 -27.21
CA PRO A 92 -3.87 11.11 -27.54
C PRO A 92 -3.35 12.42 -26.98
N ALA A 93 -4.21 13.43 -26.84
CA ALA A 93 -3.86 14.75 -26.31
C ALA A 93 -3.45 14.71 -24.82
N LEU A 94 -3.96 13.76 -24.02
CA LEU A 94 -3.69 13.65 -22.59
C LEU A 94 -2.58 12.64 -22.26
N ARG A 95 -2.13 11.86 -23.22
CA ARG A 95 -1.03 10.90 -23.07
C ARG A 95 0.26 11.51 -22.51
N PRO A 96 0.75 12.66 -23.03
CA PRO A 96 1.96 13.27 -22.47
C PRO A 96 1.81 13.67 -21.01
N LEU A 97 0.61 14.09 -20.60
CA LEU A 97 0.35 14.50 -19.23
C LEU A 97 0.43 13.30 -18.25
N SER A 98 -0.13 12.14 -18.63
CA SER A 98 -0.02 10.93 -17.79
C SER A 98 1.43 10.46 -17.63
N LEU A 99 2.23 10.50 -18.70
CA LEU A 99 3.65 10.18 -18.66
C LEU A 99 4.44 11.17 -17.78
N LEU A 100 4.09 12.43 -17.83
CA LEU A 100 4.71 13.47 -17.01
C LEU A 100 4.44 13.22 -15.52
N VAL A 101 3.17 12.95 -15.16
CA VAL A 101 2.78 12.63 -13.78
C VAL A 101 3.43 11.34 -13.30
N GLY A 102 3.54 10.29 -14.13
CA GLY A 102 4.26 9.08 -13.79
C GLY A 102 5.74 9.34 -13.43
N ASN A 103 6.38 10.30 -14.09
CA ASN A 103 7.77 10.67 -13.83
C ASN A 103 7.94 11.54 -12.57
N LEU A 104 6.88 12.12 -12.02
CA LEU A 104 6.96 12.90 -10.77
C LEU A 104 7.43 12.06 -9.56
N ARG A 105 7.36 10.75 -9.64
CA ARG A 105 7.91 9.83 -8.61
C ARG A 105 9.42 10.00 -8.38
N PHE A 106 10.15 10.58 -9.35
CA PHE A 106 11.58 10.85 -9.22
C PHE A 106 11.88 12.19 -8.53
N TRP A 107 10.88 13.01 -8.28
CA TRP A 107 11.07 14.27 -7.58
C TRP A 107 11.32 14.04 -6.09
N GLY A 108 12.37 14.66 -5.58
CA GLY A 108 12.72 14.59 -4.17
C GLY A 108 11.65 15.19 -3.27
N PHE A 109 11.14 14.39 -2.35
CA PHE A 109 10.01 14.75 -1.47
C PHE A 109 10.29 16.02 -0.63
N ALA A 110 11.54 16.23 -0.20
CA ALA A 110 11.94 17.39 0.60
C ALA A 110 11.76 18.72 -0.15
N GLY A 111 12.12 18.76 -1.45
CA GLY A 111 11.94 19.98 -2.26
C GLY A 111 10.47 20.27 -2.56
N VAL A 112 9.70 19.23 -2.86
CA VAL A 112 8.27 19.34 -3.11
C VAL A 112 7.52 19.82 -1.88
N SER A 113 7.89 19.35 -0.66
CA SER A 113 7.23 19.78 0.58
C SER A 113 7.32 21.28 0.82
N VAL A 114 8.45 21.92 0.45
CA VAL A 114 8.60 23.38 0.55
C VAL A 114 7.64 24.10 -0.39
N ALA A 115 7.54 23.66 -1.65
CA ALA A 115 6.63 24.26 -2.62
C ALA A 115 5.16 24.13 -2.18
N PHE A 116 4.78 22.95 -1.67
CA PHE A 116 3.42 22.70 -1.17
C PHE A 116 3.10 23.53 0.09
N THR A 117 4.08 23.77 0.96
CA THR A 117 3.89 24.64 2.15
C THR A 117 3.57 26.08 1.77
N LEU A 118 4.08 26.55 0.63
CA LEU A 118 3.75 27.90 0.13
C LEU A 118 2.32 27.99 -0.42
N TRP A 119 1.79 26.87 -0.93
CA TRP A 119 0.46 26.81 -1.54
C TRP A 119 -0.63 26.45 -0.53
N PHE A 120 -0.36 25.46 0.31
CA PHE A 120 -1.25 25.01 1.37
C PHE A 120 -0.80 25.62 2.69
N HIS A 121 -1.69 26.30 3.39
CA HIS A 121 -1.37 27.04 4.63
C HIS A 121 -1.10 26.14 5.86
N GLY A 122 -0.79 24.86 5.65
CA GLY A 122 -0.47 23.89 6.69
C GLY A 122 -1.64 22.95 7.02
N GLY A 123 -1.50 22.23 8.14
CA GLY A 123 -2.56 21.31 8.63
C GLY A 123 -2.67 20.02 7.82
N ARG A 124 -3.86 19.43 7.92
CA ARG A 124 -4.19 18.15 7.30
C ARG A 124 -4.18 18.23 5.76
N GLU A 125 -4.61 19.35 5.21
CA GLU A 125 -4.65 19.55 3.75
C GLU A 125 -3.27 19.42 3.13
N LEU A 126 -2.26 20.03 3.74
CA LEU A 126 -0.87 19.89 3.30
C LEU A 126 -0.39 18.43 3.35
N LYS A 127 -0.71 17.71 4.45
CA LYS A 127 -0.36 16.29 4.58
C LYS A 127 -1.00 15.43 3.48
N VAL A 128 -2.30 15.60 3.27
CA VAL A 128 -3.06 14.88 2.24
C VAL A 128 -2.52 15.20 0.85
N ALA A 129 -2.25 16.47 0.54
CA ALA A 129 -1.74 16.88 -0.75
C ALA A 129 -0.34 16.29 -1.03
N LEU A 130 0.57 16.33 -0.05
CA LEU A 130 1.89 15.71 -0.16
C LEU A 130 1.82 14.20 -0.36
N LEU A 131 0.96 13.51 0.40
CA LEU A 131 0.77 12.07 0.27
C LEU A 131 0.17 11.71 -1.08
N THR A 132 -0.86 12.44 -1.51
CA THR A 132 -1.50 12.26 -2.82
C THR A 132 -0.48 12.41 -3.93
N PHE A 133 0.34 13.47 -3.88
CA PHE A 133 1.41 13.69 -4.83
C PHE A 133 2.42 12.53 -4.83
N GLY A 134 2.91 12.12 -3.65
CA GLY A 134 3.88 11.04 -3.52
C GLY A 134 3.39 9.70 -4.04
N MET A 135 2.11 9.38 -3.85
CA MET A 135 1.50 8.13 -4.32
C MET A 135 1.09 8.17 -5.79
N SER A 136 0.67 9.34 -6.32
CA SER A 136 0.09 9.44 -7.66
C SER A 136 1.05 8.99 -8.76
N GLY A 137 2.34 9.29 -8.66
CA GLY A 137 3.34 8.86 -9.63
C GLY A 137 3.46 7.33 -9.75
N PHE A 138 3.37 6.62 -8.63
CA PHE A 138 3.39 5.16 -8.60
C PHE A 138 2.08 4.57 -9.12
N PHE A 139 0.94 5.16 -8.75
CA PHE A 139 -0.37 4.75 -9.26
C PHE A 139 -0.46 4.90 -10.78
N VAL A 140 -0.07 6.06 -11.30
CA VAL A 140 -0.12 6.34 -12.75
C VAL A 140 0.76 5.36 -13.52
N THR A 141 1.97 5.08 -13.02
CA THR A 141 2.86 4.12 -13.67
C THR A 141 2.28 2.71 -13.63
N GLY A 142 1.85 2.24 -12.46
CA GLY A 142 1.28 0.89 -12.32
C GLY A 142 0.00 0.71 -13.15
N LEU A 143 -0.89 1.71 -13.17
CA LEU A 143 -2.11 1.63 -13.98
C LEU A 143 -1.82 1.72 -15.48
N HIS A 144 -0.82 2.51 -15.89
CA HIS A 144 -0.38 2.55 -17.29
C HIS A 144 0.17 1.20 -17.76
N ASP A 145 0.95 0.51 -16.92
CA ASP A 145 1.47 -0.82 -17.22
C ASP A 145 0.32 -1.84 -17.38
N GLU A 146 -0.69 -1.79 -16.49
CA GLU A 146 -1.88 -2.65 -16.59
C GLU A 146 -2.71 -2.35 -17.86
N LEU A 147 -2.89 -1.07 -18.21
CA LEU A 147 -3.61 -0.68 -19.42
C LEU A 147 -2.86 -1.11 -20.70
N SER A 148 -1.54 -1.03 -20.71
CA SER A 148 -0.73 -1.46 -21.84
C SER A 148 -0.68 -2.98 -22.02
N SER A 149 -0.98 -3.74 -20.96
CA SER A 149 -1.03 -5.20 -20.98
C SER A 149 -2.33 -5.78 -21.55
N ILE A 150 -3.35 -4.93 -21.83
CA ILE A 150 -4.63 -5.38 -22.38
C ILE A 150 -4.41 -5.88 -23.81
N PRO A 151 -4.73 -7.16 -24.14
CA PRO A 151 -4.57 -7.70 -25.49
C PRO A 151 -5.45 -6.97 -26.50
N ASN A 152 -4.92 -6.69 -27.67
CA ASN A 152 -5.66 -6.04 -28.76
C ASN A 152 -6.91 -6.82 -29.15
N GLU A 153 -6.90 -8.13 -29.03
CA GLU A 153 -8.02 -9.03 -29.29
C GLU A 153 -9.30 -8.65 -28.52
N ARG A 154 -9.16 -8.11 -27.28
CA ARG A 154 -10.31 -7.65 -26.52
C ARG A 154 -10.99 -6.43 -27.14
N TYR A 155 -10.19 -5.52 -27.68
CA TYR A 155 -10.72 -4.35 -28.41
C TYR A 155 -11.40 -4.76 -29.70
N ASP A 156 -10.78 -5.67 -30.47
CA ASP A 156 -11.31 -6.17 -31.74
C ASP A 156 -12.61 -6.97 -31.53
N TYR A 157 -12.67 -7.76 -30.45
CA TYR A 157 -13.89 -8.48 -30.07
C TYR A 157 -15.04 -7.52 -29.75
N ALA A 158 -14.78 -6.49 -28.96
CA ALA A 158 -15.80 -5.50 -28.62
C ALA A 158 -16.29 -4.70 -29.85
N ARG A 159 -15.38 -4.37 -30.78
CA ARG A 159 -15.71 -3.75 -32.06
C ARG A 159 -16.52 -4.67 -32.97
N ALA A 160 -16.19 -5.96 -33.01
CA ALA A 160 -16.94 -6.97 -33.78
C ALA A 160 -18.38 -7.12 -33.28
N LEU A 161 -18.65 -6.86 -32.00
CA LEU A 161 -19.99 -6.78 -31.41
C LEU A 161 -20.73 -5.47 -31.75
N GLY A 162 -20.14 -4.57 -32.55
CA GLY A 162 -20.75 -3.30 -32.96
C GLY A 162 -20.75 -2.23 -31.89
N MET A 163 -19.90 -2.33 -30.86
CA MET A 163 -19.82 -1.32 -29.81
C MET A 163 -19.16 -0.03 -30.33
N PRO A 164 -19.73 1.16 -30.04
CA PRO A 164 -19.06 2.42 -30.34
C PRO A 164 -17.79 2.59 -29.51
N GLU A 165 -16.77 3.30 -30.02
CA GLU A 165 -15.44 3.41 -29.40
C GLU A 165 -15.47 3.83 -27.91
N TRP A 166 -16.34 4.75 -27.50
CA TRP A 166 -16.50 5.15 -26.10
C TRP A 166 -17.02 4.03 -25.20
N ARG A 167 -17.87 3.15 -25.74
CA ARG A 167 -18.35 1.99 -25.01
C ARG A 167 -17.25 0.93 -24.91
N VAL A 168 -16.45 0.75 -25.96
CA VAL A 168 -15.26 -0.12 -25.92
C VAL A 168 -14.30 0.35 -24.83
N VAL A 169 -14.01 1.65 -24.75
CA VAL A 169 -13.16 2.21 -23.68
C VAL A 169 -13.76 1.95 -22.30
N TRP A 170 -15.06 2.17 -22.13
CA TRP A 170 -15.71 1.95 -20.84
C TRP A 170 -15.68 0.46 -20.42
N GLU A 171 -16.05 -0.44 -21.29
CA GLU A 171 -16.18 -1.88 -21.01
C GLU A 171 -14.81 -2.57 -20.91
N VAL A 172 -13.90 -2.31 -21.86
CA VAL A 172 -12.61 -3.00 -21.93
C VAL A 172 -11.55 -2.34 -21.06
N VAL A 173 -11.49 -1.01 -21.07
CA VAL A 173 -10.45 -0.28 -20.34
C VAL A 173 -10.88 -0.05 -18.88
N VAL A 174 -11.99 0.66 -18.64
CA VAL A 174 -12.37 1.07 -17.27
C VAL A 174 -12.84 -0.12 -16.45
N LEU A 175 -13.87 -0.84 -16.91
CA LEU A 175 -14.42 -1.99 -16.17
C LEU A 175 -13.46 -3.20 -16.22
N GLY A 176 -12.77 -3.41 -17.33
CA GLY A 176 -11.85 -4.51 -17.50
C GLY A 176 -10.57 -4.42 -16.64
N THR A 177 -10.21 -3.23 -16.16
CA THR A 177 -9.04 -3.01 -15.29
C THR A 177 -9.41 -2.58 -13.87
N PHE A 178 -10.70 -2.53 -13.54
CA PHE A 178 -11.15 -2.08 -12.22
C PHE A 178 -10.63 -2.96 -11.07
N ASP A 179 -10.55 -4.27 -11.26
CA ASP A 179 -9.97 -5.21 -10.31
C ASP A 179 -8.47 -4.94 -10.09
N LYS A 180 -7.73 -4.55 -11.15
CA LYS A 180 -6.32 -4.18 -11.10
C LYS A 180 -6.10 -2.85 -10.39
N LEU A 181 -6.99 -1.88 -10.59
CA LEU A 181 -6.96 -0.63 -9.85
C LEU A 181 -7.04 -0.87 -8.34
N LEU A 182 -7.89 -1.80 -7.88
CA LEU A 182 -7.98 -2.17 -6.46
C LEU A 182 -6.72 -2.89 -5.95
N ASP A 183 -6.05 -3.69 -6.77
CA ASP A 183 -4.75 -4.28 -6.42
C ASP A 183 -3.67 -3.20 -6.29
N LEU A 184 -3.64 -2.23 -7.19
CA LEU A 184 -2.76 -1.07 -7.10
C LEU A 184 -3.05 -0.21 -5.86
N MET A 185 -4.33 -0.05 -5.48
CA MET A 185 -4.69 0.63 -4.22
C MET A 185 -4.08 -0.07 -3.01
N ARG A 186 -4.15 -1.40 -2.94
CA ARG A 186 -3.52 -2.17 -1.86
C ARG A 186 -2.00 -2.00 -1.83
N GLN A 187 -1.35 -2.10 -2.98
CA GLN A 187 0.09 -1.94 -3.10
C GLN A 187 0.55 -0.54 -2.69
N ASN A 188 -0.16 0.49 -3.16
CA ASN A 188 0.15 1.87 -2.81
C ASN A 188 -0.23 2.23 -1.37
N ALA A 189 -1.21 1.57 -0.76
CA ALA A 189 -1.52 1.74 0.66
C ALA A 189 -0.32 1.39 1.56
N ALA A 190 0.40 0.30 1.24
CA ALA A 190 1.62 -0.07 1.98
C ALA A 190 2.72 0.99 1.84
N MET A 191 2.96 1.50 0.62
CA MET A 191 3.90 2.62 0.39
C MET A 191 3.41 3.91 1.07
N GLY A 192 2.10 4.11 1.11
CA GLY A 192 1.45 5.25 1.75
C GLY A 192 1.78 5.36 3.23
N TRP A 193 1.86 4.25 3.98
CA TRP A 193 2.27 4.27 5.39
C TRP A 193 3.71 4.75 5.59
N MET A 194 4.63 4.34 4.72
CA MET A 194 6.02 4.81 4.76
C MET A 194 6.10 6.32 4.48
N LEU A 195 5.39 6.80 3.45
CA LEU A 195 5.34 8.23 3.13
C LEU A 195 4.62 9.02 4.22
N LEU A 196 3.54 8.48 4.81
CA LEU A 196 2.77 9.12 5.88
C LEU A 196 3.64 9.46 7.08
N THR A 197 4.42 8.49 7.57
CA THR A 197 5.30 8.72 8.73
C THR A 197 6.33 9.81 8.45
N MET A 198 6.85 9.88 7.22
CA MET A 198 7.77 10.92 6.79
C MET A 198 7.08 12.29 6.69
N VAL A 199 5.90 12.36 6.07
CA VAL A 199 5.13 13.60 5.94
C VAL A 199 4.72 14.15 7.30
N GLU A 200 4.24 13.30 8.21
CA GLU A 200 3.87 13.71 9.55
C GLU A 200 5.06 14.15 10.40
N ALA A 201 6.24 13.57 10.19
CA ALA A 201 7.46 14.04 10.83
C ALA A 201 7.90 15.44 10.35
N LEU A 202 7.65 15.74 9.07
CA LEU A 202 7.93 17.06 8.47
C LEU A 202 6.85 18.10 8.86
N VAL A 203 5.57 17.73 8.68
CA VAL A 203 4.42 18.59 8.94
C VAL A 203 3.81 18.20 10.29
N ARG A 204 4.32 18.80 11.36
CA ARG A 204 3.94 18.43 12.76
C ARG A 204 2.60 18.97 13.22
N SER A 205 1.95 19.81 12.43
CA SER A 205 0.61 20.32 12.73
C SER A 205 -0.40 19.18 12.84
N GLU A 206 -1.32 19.27 13.77
CA GLU A 206 -2.42 18.30 14.01
C GLU A 206 -2.00 16.87 14.44
N GLY A 207 -0.76 16.68 14.89
CA GLY A 207 -0.32 15.38 15.39
C GLY A 207 -0.17 14.31 14.29
N GLY A 208 -0.25 13.05 14.69
CA GLY A 208 -0.08 11.88 13.87
C GLY A 208 0.95 10.91 14.45
N ILE A 209 0.93 9.66 14.00
CA ILE A 209 1.85 8.62 14.50
C ILE A 209 3.30 8.91 14.11
N GLY A 210 3.52 9.54 12.93
CA GLY A 210 4.84 9.97 12.48
C GLY A 210 5.43 11.09 13.34
N VAL A 211 4.59 11.97 13.91
CA VAL A 211 5.02 13.00 14.87
C VAL A 211 5.51 12.35 16.15
N LEU A 212 4.75 11.36 16.68
CA LEU A 212 5.18 10.60 17.86
C LEU A 212 6.51 9.90 17.59
N LEU A 213 6.62 9.22 16.44
CA LEU A 213 7.85 8.51 16.04
C LEU A 213 9.05 9.49 15.98
N ALA A 214 8.88 10.65 15.37
CA ALA A 214 9.94 11.65 15.28
C ALA A 214 10.32 12.25 16.65
N ASN A 215 9.36 12.37 17.56
CA ASN A 215 9.64 12.84 18.92
C ASN A 215 10.43 11.79 19.72
N GLN A 216 10.03 10.51 19.68
CA GLN A 216 10.77 9.43 20.35
C GLN A 216 12.19 9.26 19.75
N GLY A 217 12.32 9.46 18.41
CA GLY A 217 13.62 9.47 17.76
C GLY A 217 14.59 10.54 18.29
N LYS A 218 14.10 11.72 18.68
CA LYS A 218 14.93 12.77 19.30
C LYS A 218 15.45 12.41 20.67
N HIS A 219 14.68 11.63 21.42
CA HIS A 219 15.03 11.17 22.77
C HIS A 219 15.80 9.83 22.76
N LEU A 220 16.02 9.24 21.58
CA LEU A 220 16.64 7.92 21.39
C LEU A 220 15.92 6.81 22.19
N ASP A 221 14.61 6.96 22.42
CA ASP A 221 13.79 5.93 23.07
C ASP A 221 13.45 4.81 22.07
N LEU A 222 14.38 3.85 21.97
CA LEU A 222 14.27 2.75 21.04
C LEU A 222 13.11 1.80 21.36
N ALA A 223 12.70 1.71 22.64
CA ALA A 223 11.57 0.86 23.03
C ALA A 223 10.24 1.44 22.50
N SER A 224 10.05 2.74 22.66
CA SER A 224 8.87 3.44 22.12
C SER A 224 8.86 3.47 20.59
N ILE A 225 10.02 3.64 19.95
CA ILE A 225 10.14 3.56 18.49
C ILE A 225 9.74 2.16 17.99
N ALA A 226 10.24 1.10 18.61
CA ALA A 226 9.89 -0.28 18.23
C ALA A 226 8.40 -0.56 18.46
N ALA A 227 7.82 -0.06 19.56
CA ALA A 227 6.39 -0.18 19.82
C ALA A 227 5.54 0.52 18.75
N LEU A 228 5.89 1.76 18.37
CA LEU A 228 5.21 2.52 17.31
C LEU A 228 5.32 1.83 15.95
N GLN A 229 6.48 1.30 15.60
CA GLN A 229 6.67 0.53 14.36
C GLN A 229 5.79 -0.72 14.33
N GLY A 230 5.68 -1.43 15.46
CA GLY A 230 4.76 -2.57 15.60
C GLY A 230 3.30 -2.18 15.38
N VAL A 231 2.87 -1.03 15.92
CA VAL A 231 1.51 -0.49 15.71
C VAL A 231 1.29 -0.12 14.25
N ILE A 232 2.22 0.60 13.61
CA ILE A 232 2.13 0.98 12.20
C ILE A 232 2.00 -0.28 11.33
N PHE A 233 2.84 -1.28 11.57
CA PHE A 233 2.78 -2.56 10.86
C PHE A 233 1.44 -3.26 11.05
N GLY A 234 0.93 -3.36 12.27
CA GLY A 234 -0.37 -3.97 12.56
C GLY A 234 -1.52 -3.27 11.87
N VAL A 235 -1.56 -1.94 11.90
CA VAL A 235 -2.62 -1.15 11.24
C VAL A 235 -2.48 -1.21 9.72
N GLY A 236 -1.26 -1.20 9.19
CA GLY A 236 -1.01 -1.41 7.76
C GLY A 236 -1.56 -2.75 7.27
N LEU A 237 -1.33 -3.83 8.03
CA LEU A 237 -1.91 -5.15 7.72
C LEU A 237 -3.45 -5.15 7.79
N LEU A 238 -4.04 -4.49 8.78
CA LEU A 238 -5.50 -4.36 8.88
C LEU A 238 -6.08 -3.59 7.69
N GLN A 239 -5.42 -2.51 7.27
CA GLN A 239 -5.81 -1.76 6.08
C GLN A 239 -5.70 -2.60 4.80
N ASP A 240 -4.63 -3.39 4.64
CA ASP A 240 -4.48 -4.30 3.50
C ASP A 240 -5.58 -5.37 3.47
N LEU A 241 -5.91 -5.96 4.62
CA LEU A 241 -7.00 -6.91 4.74
C LEU A 241 -8.36 -6.27 4.43
N ALA A 242 -8.59 -5.04 4.88
CA ALA A 242 -9.82 -4.30 4.59
C ALA A 242 -9.97 -4.02 3.08
N LEU A 243 -8.89 -3.57 2.42
CA LEU A 243 -8.87 -3.36 0.97
C LEU A 243 -9.02 -4.67 0.19
N ALA A 244 -8.44 -5.78 0.66
CA ALA A 244 -8.65 -7.10 0.08
C ALA A 244 -10.11 -7.54 0.21
N GLY A 245 -10.75 -7.27 1.35
CA GLY A 245 -12.18 -7.49 1.57
C GLY A 245 -13.04 -6.63 0.63
N LEU A 246 -12.69 -5.36 0.49
CA LEU A 246 -13.37 -4.44 -0.44
C LEU A 246 -13.28 -4.94 -1.89
N LYS A 247 -12.12 -5.41 -2.33
CA LYS A 247 -11.95 -6.02 -3.66
C LYS A 247 -12.87 -7.22 -3.85
N ARG A 248 -12.99 -8.10 -2.85
CA ARG A 248 -13.89 -9.27 -2.93
C ARG A 248 -15.37 -8.89 -3.05
N LEU A 249 -15.77 -7.80 -2.39
CA LEU A 249 -17.14 -7.28 -2.46
C LEU A 249 -17.44 -6.60 -3.80
N LEU A 250 -16.51 -5.80 -4.31
CA LEU A 250 -16.70 -5.02 -5.52
C LEU A 250 -16.44 -5.83 -6.81
N CYS A 251 -15.52 -6.80 -6.77
CA CYS A 251 -15.10 -7.58 -7.93
C CYS A 251 -15.21 -9.10 -7.65
N PRO A 252 -16.43 -9.65 -7.41
CA PRO A 252 -16.57 -11.08 -7.14
C PRO A 252 -16.09 -11.96 -8.32
N TRP A 253 -16.21 -11.46 -9.54
CA TRP A 253 -15.75 -12.16 -10.76
C TRP A 253 -14.24 -12.38 -10.81
N ALA A 254 -13.43 -11.52 -10.18
CA ALA A 254 -11.98 -11.67 -10.14
C ALA A 254 -11.52 -12.91 -9.33
N PHE A 255 -12.42 -13.52 -8.56
CA PHE A 255 -12.17 -14.72 -7.74
C PHE A 255 -12.83 -15.98 -8.28
N LEU A 256 -13.58 -15.88 -9.38
CA LEU A 256 -14.12 -17.05 -10.08
C LEU A 256 -12.94 -17.75 -10.76
N ARG A 257 -12.48 -18.87 -10.18
CA ARG A 257 -11.56 -19.76 -10.87
C ARG A 257 -12.34 -20.39 -12.03
N VAL A 258 -11.88 -20.16 -13.25
CA VAL A 258 -12.24 -21.02 -14.37
C VAL A 258 -11.57 -22.37 -14.07
N GLU A 259 -12.35 -23.40 -13.78
CA GLU A 259 -11.88 -24.76 -13.45
C GLU A 259 -11.23 -25.49 -14.66
N ASP A 260 -11.05 -24.81 -15.78
CA ASP A 260 -10.69 -25.41 -17.07
C ASP A 260 -9.19 -25.62 -17.33
N GLU A 261 -8.28 -25.23 -16.42
CA GLU A 261 -6.84 -25.45 -16.69
C GLU A 261 -6.22 -26.67 -15.96
N SER A 262 -7.01 -27.47 -15.26
CA SER A 262 -6.45 -28.61 -14.52
C SER A 262 -6.46 -29.96 -15.28
N HIS A 263 -6.93 -30.03 -16.53
CA HIS A 263 -7.04 -31.28 -17.30
C HIS A 263 -6.18 -31.39 -18.55
N GLY A 264 -5.24 -30.51 -18.77
CA GLY A 264 -4.44 -30.55 -19.99
C GLY A 264 -2.97 -30.23 -19.83
N LEU A 265 -2.21 -30.99 -19.07
CA LEU A 265 -0.76 -31.15 -19.27
C LEU A 265 -0.22 -32.31 -18.41
N HIS A 266 -0.63 -33.52 -18.79
CA HIS A 266 0.18 -34.71 -18.64
C HIS A 266 0.68 -35.07 -20.04
N VAL A 267 1.84 -34.55 -20.43
CA VAL A 267 2.78 -35.16 -21.39
C VAL A 267 4.18 -34.88 -20.88
#